data_6dadb57785719a0b2d730bb53c28ddb4
#
_entry.id   6dadb57785719a0b2d730bb53c28ddb4
#
_cell.length_a   1.000
_cell.length_b   1.000
_cell.length_c   1.000
_cell.angle_alpha   90.00
_cell.angle_beta   90.00
_cell.angle_gamma   90.00
#
_symmetry.space_group_name_H-M   'P 1'
#
loop_
_entity.id
_entity.type
_entity.pdbx_description
1 polymer ?
#
loop_
_entity_poly.entity_id
_entity_poly.type
_entity_poly.pdbx_seq_one_letter_code
_entity_poly.pdbx_strand_id
1 'polypeptide(L)'
;MIKMEINTVEDIKTKLGYEITNKDKVLYYDTILNNPYIKMTPYPKQMLNFFLANRLDNEISKLLTGGKAFGGKTYILTALGLQYANERKYRCLVVRKNYQDLIAVSSIFDNIIDWTTGYSGVIIRKTAPLRVKFDSGAEIHFLSFDRPESRNKLRGTSFHRIIVDESSQIDEEVLRYLYRSLRKPKNDPIPLSTIFASNPLGVSNQYHINEFVDEKAPNPYVSLGYTDNPYIDVQAYEKSLMELPLLDRISQMMGDWRARLEDGLLISGEDFDSVRLQEMPCDSVFNLVSIDFASTGKDNTALTSICLGNNGNKYLVDSMRIADSHIETSIIKFVKKQYEKYRTYYVVGENEAGSSSTYASRYWEDLFREYIPQVLYTDEKPVKSKFERSRPTAMEILNKNLYIIENEDTEDLREQFMYIHPDKKIMAERKSPDLLDSLNQGLYVLNNTCGTGMVGRNMYAKKR
;
A
#
# COMPACT_ATOMS: atom_id res chain seq x y z
N MET A 1 18.09 -0.80 -14.10
CA MET A 1 18.64 -1.84 -13.16
C MET A 1 19.20 -1.13 -11.96
N ILE A 2 18.80 -1.52 -10.76
CA ILE A 2 19.27 -0.89 -9.51
C ILE A 2 20.73 -1.32 -9.30
N LYS A 3 21.67 -0.38 -9.20
CA LYS A 3 23.12 -0.67 -9.20
C LYS A 3 23.57 -1.52 -8.01
N MET A 4 23.00 -1.29 -6.82
CA MET A 4 23.37 -1.99 -5.58
C MET A 4 22.40 -3.13 -5.21
N GLU A 5 21.47 -3.49 -6.09
CA GLU A 5 20.62 -4.66 -5.90
C GLU A 5 21.43 -5.95 -6.06
N ILE A 6 21.41 -6.77 -5.01
CA ILE A 6 22.14 -8.03 -4.92
C ILE A 6 21.15 -9.19 -5.06
N ASN A 7 21.28 -9.95 -6.12
CA ASN A 7 20.44 -11.11 -6.41
C ASN A 7 21.20 -12.43 -6.36
N THR A 8 22.53 -12.38 -6.47
CA THR A 8 23.42 -13.55 -6.52
C THR A 8 24.69 -13.32 -5.72
N VAL A 9 25.43 -14.39 -5.45
CA VAL A 9 26.79 -14.32 -4.87
C VAL A 9 27.74 -13.56 -5.80
N GLU A 10 27.60 -13.71 -7.10
CA GLU A 10 28.41 -13.00 -8.09
C GLU A 10 28.14 -11.49 -8.07
N ASP A 11 26.91 -11.05 -7.74
CA ASP A 11 26.64 -9.65 -7.53
C ASP A 11 27.42 -9.07 -6.34
N ILE A 12 27.60 -9.86 -5.26
CA ILE A 12 28.41 -9.43 -4.12
C ILE A 12 29.86 -9.15 -4.56
N LYS A 13 30.42 -10.03 -5.37
CA LYS A 13 31.76 -9.88 -5.91
C LYS A 13 31.87 -8.70 -6.87
N THR A 14 30.99 -8.61 -7.85
CA THR A 14 31.10 -7.64 -8.95
C THR A 14 30.69 -6.22 -8.51
N LYS A 15 29.70 -6.08 -7.67
CA LYS A 15 29.18 -4.78 -7.26
C LYS A 15 29.82 -4.22 -5.99
N LEU A 16 30.23 -5.10 -5.09
CA LEU A 16 30.83 -4.71 -3.79
C LEU A 16 32.32 -5.00 -3.69
N GLY A 17 32.91 -5.72 -4.69
CA GLY A 17 34.31 -6.13 -4.63
C GLY A 17 34.61 -7.14 -3.52
N TYR A 18 33.58 -7.75 -2.92
CA TYR A 18 33.73 -8.71 -1.83
C TYR A 18 33.58 -10.14 -2.31
N GLU A 19 34.66 -10.93 -2.22
CA GLU A 19 34.62 -12.35 -2.56
C GLU A 19 34.28 -13.18 -1.32
N ILE A 20 33.22 -14.00 -1.43
CA ILE A 20 32.83 -14.93 -0.36
C ILE A 20 33.87 -16.03 -0.24
N THR A 21 34.58 -16.04 0.87
CA THR A 21 35.67 -16.97 1.18
C THR A 21 35.16 -18.25 1.86
N ASN A 22 36.06 -19.22 2.03
CA ASN A 22 35.74 -20.38 2.83
C ASN A 22 35.47 -20.02 4.32
N LYS A 23 36.07 -18.93 4.84
CA LYS A 23 35.79 -18.45 6.19
C LYS A 23 34.34 -17.99 6.34
N ASP A 24 33.81 -17.29 5.35
CA ASP A 24 32.41 -16.86 5.34
C ASP A 24 31.44 -18.05 5.29
N LYS A 25 31.80 -19.08 4.52
CA LYS A 25 31.00 -20.32 4.42
C LYS A 25 31.00 -21.12 5.72
N VAL A 26 32.17 -21.23 6.39
CA VAL A 26 32.28 -21.87 7.71
C VAL A 26 31.51 -21.08 8.74
N LEU A 27 31.63 -19.75 8.76
CA LEU A 27 30.87 -18.88 9.66
C LEU A 27 29.36 -19.07 9.46
N TYR A 28 28.89 -19.12 8.20
CA TYR A 28 27.50 -19.39 7.88
C TYR A 28 27.03 -20.75 8.41
N TYR A 29 27.82 -21.80 8.16
CA TYR A 29 27.52 -23.15 8.62
C TYR A 29 27.43 -23.22 10.15
N ASP A 30 28.41 -22.69 10.86
CA ASP A 30 28.49 -22.78 12.31
C ASP A 30 27.45 -21.90 13.04
N THR A 31 27.18 -20.69 12.50
CA THR A 31 26.34 -19.73 13.21
C THR A 31 24.89 -19.68 12.75
N ILE A 32 24.55 -20.27 11.60
CA ILE A 32 23.19 -20.37 11.10
C ILE A 32 22.72 -21.84 11.04
N LEU A 33 23.41 -22.69 10.26
CA LEU A 33 22.92 -24.06 10.02
C LEU A 33 23.08 -24.95 11.26
N ASN A 34 24.15 -24.82 12.01
CA ASN A 34 24.41 -25.55 13.25
C ASN A 34 23.93 -24.82 14.52
N ASN A 35 23.30 -23.66 14.39
CA ASN A 35 22.81 -22.92 15.53
C ASN A 35 21.55 -23.59 16.11
N PRO A 36 21.55 -24.07 17.37
CA PRO A 36 20.42 -24.80 17.92
C PRO A 36 19.14 -23.98 18.07
N TYR A 37 19.27 -22.65 18.11
CA TYR A 37 18.15 -21.73 18.26
C TYR A 37 17.49 -21.34 16.92
N ILE A 38 18.09 -21.71 15.76
CA ILE A 38 17.57 -21.35 14.45
C ILE A 38 16.84 -22.54 13.84
N LYS A 39 15.52 -22.40 13.63
CA LYS A 39 14.64 -23.45 13.11
C LYS A 39 14.22 -23.17 11.65
N MET A 40 15.14 -22.66 10.85
CA MET A 40 14.91 -22.48 9.41
C MET A 40 16.18 -22.80 8.61
N THR A 41 16.00 -23.19 7.36
CA THR A 41 17.06 -23.25 6.37
C THR A 41 16.84 -22.12 5.36
N PRO A 42 17.73 -21.12 5.29
CA PRO A 42 17.59 -20.03 4.33
C PRO A 42 17.67 -20.54 2.89
N TYR A 43 16.75 -20.10 2.03
CA TYR A 43 16.90 -20.33 0.60
C TYR A 43 17.96 -19.38 -0.01
N PRO A 44 18.48 -19.66 -1.22
CA PRO A 44 19.68 -19.00 -1.75
C PRO A 44 19.68 -17.48 -1.66
N LYS A 45 18.55 -16.84 -1.94
CA LYS A 45 18.46 -15.37 -1.90
C LYS A 45 18.41 -14.81 -0.47
N GLN A 46 17.82 -15.52 0.48
CA GLN A 46 17.92 -15.18 1.91
C GLN A 46 19.34 -15.30 2.44
N MET A 47 20.10 -16.29 1.97
CA MET A 47 21.50 -16.50 2.38
C MET A 47 22.40 -15.30 2.04
N LEU A 48 22.10 -14.51 1.01
CA LEU A 48 22.82 -13.29 0.67
C LEU A 48 22.82 -12.28 1.82
N ASN A 49 21.71 -12.19 2.56
CA ASN A 49 21.62 -11.29 3.72
C ASN A 49 22.62 -11.66 4.81
N PHE A 50 22.87 -12.96 4.99
CA PHE A 50 23.88 -13.42 5.95
C PHE A 50 25.28 -12.93 5.54
N PHE A 51 25.70 -13.16 4.31
CA PHE A 51 27.03 -12.73 3.86
C PHE A 51 27.21 -11.22 3.92
N LEU A 52 26.17 -10.46 3.55
CA LEU A 52 26.21 -9.00 3.62
C LEU A 52 26.23 -8.45 5.04
N ALA A 53 25.51 -9.08 5.97
CA ALA A 53 25.48 -8.66 7.39
C ALA A 53 26.77 -8.99 8.15
N ASN A 54 27.61 -9.88 7.61
CA ASN A 54 28.81 -10.39 8.29
C ASN A 54 30.11 -10.14 7.50
N ARG A 55 30.12 -9.17 6.59
CA ARG A 55 31.31 -8.82 5.83
C ARG A 55 32.48 -8.50 6.73
N LEU A 56 33.59 -9.18 6.51
CA LEU A 56 34.83 -9.04 7.31
C LEU A 56 35.72 -7.89 6.82
N ASP A 57 35.45 -7.34 5.64
CA ASP A 57 36.17 -6.22 5.02
C ASP A 57 35.61 -4.85 5.44
N ASN A 58 34.52 -4.83 6.18
CA ASN A 58 33.84 -3.61 6.59
C ASN A 58 33.75 -3.52 8.12
N GLU A 59 34.05 -2.35 8.69
CA GLU A 59 33.87 -2.13 10.12
C GLU A 59 32.39 -2.17 10.53
N ILE A 60 31.52 -1.66 9.68
CA ILE A 60 30.07 -1.64 9.88
C ILE A 60 29.37 -1.98 8.58
N SER A 61 28.63 -3.07 8.58
CA SER A 61 27.78 -3.46 7.46
C SER A 61 26.39 -2.83 7.57
N LYS A 62 25.92 -2.28 6.45
CA LYS A 62 24.56 -1.79 6.29
C LYS A 62 23.91 -2.52 5.13
N LEU A 63 22.66 -2.99 5.29
CA LEU A 63 21.92 -3.58 4.18
C LEU A 63 20.42 -3.35 4.33
N LEU A 64 19.74 -3.34 3.18
CA LEU A 64 18.28 -3.40 3.09
C LEU A 64 17.87 -4.76 2.52
N THR A 65 16.86 -5.37 3.10
CA THR A 65 16.22 -6.58 2.57
C THR A 65 14.73 -6.37 2.40
N GLY A 66 14.14 -6.82 1.28
CA GLY A 66 12.71 -6.70 1.08
C GLY A 66 12.30 -6.31 -0.32
N GLY A 67 11.41 -5.33 -0.42
CA GLY A 67 10.77 -4.89 -1.66
C GLY A 67 9.39 -5.51 -1.81
N LYS A 68 9.30 -6.79 -2.18
CA LYS A 68 8.00 -7.47 -2.32
C LYS A 68 7.54 -8.11 -1.00
N ALA A 69 6.24 -8.36 -0.90
CA ALA A 69 5.68 -9.06 0.25
C ALA A 69 6.09 -10.55 0.29
N PHE A 70 5.95 -11.17 1.44
CA PHE A 70 6.09 -12.60 1.68
C PHE A 70 7.41 -13.26 1.24
N GLY A 71 8.46 -12.49 1.04
CA GLY A 71 9.81 -13.02 0.77
C GLY A 71 10.50 -13.65 1.98
N GLY A 72 9.80 -13.91 3.08
CA GLY A 72 10.39 -14.51 4.28
C GLY A 72 11.36 -13.60 5.03
N LYS A 73 11.17 -12.27 4.92
CA LYS A 73 11.99 -11.25 5.60
C LYS A 73 12.10 -11.49 7.11
N THR A 74 10.96 -11.66 7.78
CA THR A 74 10.91 -11.83 9.24
C THR A 74 11.68 -13.06 9.70
N TYR A 75 11.62 -14.16 8.95
CA TYR A 75 12.37 -15.39 9.27
C TYR A 75 13.87 -15.18 9.17
N ILE A 76 14.38 -14.58 8.08
CA ILE A 76 15.84 -14.30 7.97
C ILE A 76 16.30 -13.28 8.99
N LEU A 77 15.49 -12.27 9.33
CA LEU A 77 15.80 -11.32 10.40
C LEU A 77 15.85 -12.00 11.77
N THR A 78 14.95 -12.94 12.04
CA THR A 78 14.96 -13.76 13.26
C THR A 78 16.25 -14.58 13.35
N ALA A 79 16.63 -15.26 12.26
CA ALA A 79 17.86 -16.03 12.20
C ALA A 79 19.10 -15.17 12.40
N LEU A 80 19.18 -14.00 11.77
CA LEU A 80 20.28 -13.04 11.95
C LEU A 80 20.31 -12.47 13.38
N GLY A 81 19.16 -12.26 14.01
CA GLY A 81 19.08 -11.86 15.42
C GLY A 81 19.64 -12.91 16.37
N LEU A 82 19.38 -14.19 16.10
CA LEU A 82 19.82 -15.34 16.89
C LEU A 82 21.24 -15.81 16.54
N GLN A 83 21.84 -15.33 15.45
CA GLN A 83 23.08 -15.84 14.89
C GLN A 83 24.20 -16.02 15.89
N TYR A 84 24.39 -15.06 16.77
CA TYR A 84 25.44 -15.07 17.79
C TYR A 84 24.88 -15.27 19.21
N ALA A 85 23.73 -15.92 19.36
CA ALA A 85 23.11 -16.18 20.66
C ALA A 85 23.99 -17.08 21.57
N ASN A 86 24.93 -17.86 21.01
CA ASN A 86 25.90 -18.64 21.74
C ASN A 86 27.15 -17.85 22.15
N GLU A 87 27.31 -16.62 21.65
CA GLU A 87 28.50 -15.81 21.90
C GLU A 87 28.31 -14.90 23.10
N ARG A 88 29.27 -15.01 24.05
CA ARG A 88 29.29 -14.17 25.25
C ARG A 88 29.30 -12.68 24.88
N LYS A 89 28.45 -11.91 25.54
CA LYS A 89 28.33 -10.45 25.37
C LYS A 89 27.67 -10.00 24.04
N TYR A 90 27.26 -10.91 23.18
CA TYR A 90 26.48 -10.49 21.99
C TYR A 90 25.25 -9.71 22.42
N ARG A 91 25.01 -8.59 21.76
CA ARG A 91 23.80 -7.78 21.93
C ARG A 91 23.21 -7.41 20.58
N CYS A 92 21.94 -7.77 20.41
CA CYS A 92 21.13 -7.41 19.27
C CYS A 92 19.98 -6.48 19.70
N LEU A 93 19.67 -5.50 18.88
CA LEU A 93 18.49 -4.67 19.03
C LEU A 93 17.54 -4.93 17.87
N VAL A 94 16.29 -5.24 18.16
CA VAL A 94 15.20 -5.34 17.19
C VAL A 94 14.28 -4.13 17.37
N VAL A 95 13.98 -3.46 16.28
CA VAL A 95 13.22 -2.21 16.24
C VAL A 95 12.01 -2.35 15.34
N ARG A 96 10.86 -1.87 15.80
CA ARG A 96 9.66 -1.61 15.01
C ARG A 96 9.04 -0.27 15.39
N LYS A 97 8.14 0.26 14.56
CA LYS A 97 7.46 1.51 14.85
C LYS A 97 6.61 1.41 16.12
N ASN A 98 5.72 0.43 16.18
CA ASN A 98 4.74 0.29 17.25
C ASN A 98 5.06 -0.90 18.16
N TYR A 99 4.72 -0.78 19.44
CA TYR A 99 4.91 -1.86 20.43
C TYR A 99 4.03 -3.08 20.10
N GLN A 100 2.79 -2.88 19.66
CA GLN A 100 1.88 -3.98 19.32
C GLN A 100 2.44 -4.83 18.17
N ASP A 101 3.06 -4.20 17.19
CA ASP A 101 3.66 -4.90 16.06
C ASP A 101 4.88 -5.73 16.47
N LEU A 102 5.63 -5.32 17.51
CA LEU A 102 6.75 -6.10 18.05
C LEU A 102 6.32 -7.44 18.63
N ILE A 103 5.13 -7.51 19.24
CA ILE A 103 4.59 -8.70 19.92
C ILE A 103 3.53 -9.43 19.10
N ALA A 104 3.25 -8.97 17.87
CA ALA A 104 2.26 -9.57 16.99
C ALA A 104 2.65 -11.02 16.62
N VAL A 105 1.66 -11.80 16.26
CA VAL A 105 1.86 -13.17 15.72
C VAL A 105 2.79 -13.12 14.51
N SER A 106 3.73 -14.05 14.44
CA SER A 106 4.77 -14.13 13.41
C SER A 106 5.75 -12.95 13.35
N SER A 107 5.79 -12.10 14.39
CA SER A 107 6.84 -11.10 14.55
C SER A 107 8.20 -11.76 14.87
N ILE A 108 9.29 -10.99 14.81
CA ILE A 108 10.61 -11.50 15.21
C ILE A 108 10.61 -11.98 16.66
N PHE A 109 9.89 -11.27 17.55
CA PHE A 109 9.80 -11.67 18.96
C PHE A 109 9.04 -12.98 19.14
N ASP A 110 7.90 -13.13 18.45
CA ASP A 110 7.09 -14.34 18.47
C ASP A 110 7.85 -15.54 17.90
N ASN A 111 8.54 -15.37 16.76
CA ASN A 111 9.39 -16.41 16.19
C ASN A 111 10.53 -16.83 17.14
N ILE A 112 11.16 -15.88 17.83
CA ILE A 112 12.20 -16.23 18.82
C ILE A 112 11.62 -17.06 19.96
N ILE A 113 10.44 -16.71 20.47
CA ILE A 113 9.75 -17.50 21.50
C ILE A 113 9.51 -18.93 20.99
N ASP A 114 8.92 -19.06 19.80
CA ASP A 114 8.63 -20.37 19.21
C ASP A 114 9.90 -21.20 18.99
N TRP A 115 10.93 -20.61 18.41
CA TRP A 115 12.18 -21.32 18.10
C TRP A 115 13.00 -21.70 19.32
N THR A 116 12.89 -20.93 20.41
CA THR A 116 13.61 -21.20 21.65
C THR A 116 12.79 -21.92 22.71
N THR A 117 11.54 -22.25 22.43
CA THR A 117 10.71 -23.04 23.34
C THR A 117 11.34 -24.41 23.62
N GLY A 118 11.43 -24.76 24.91
CA GLY A 118 12.07 -26.00 25.37
C GLY A 118 13.55 -25.89 25.71
N TYR A 119 14.20 -24.76 25.45
CA TYR A 119 15.59 -24.53 25.86
C TYR A 119 15.65 -23.91 27.28
N SER A 120 16.20 -24.65 28.27
CA SER A 120 16.26 -24.22 29.68
C SER A 120 17.18 -23.00 29.90
N GLY A 121 18.16 -22.78 29.02
CA GLY A 121 19.09 -21.66 29.06
C GLY A 121 18.59 -20.35 28.46
N VAL A 122 17.29 -20.27 28.10
CA VAL A 122 16.71 -19.08 27.47
C VAL A 122 15.67 -18.44 28.40
N ILE A 123 15.89 -17.20 28.78
CA ILE A 123 14.98 -16.41 29.62
C ILE A 123 14.31 -15.34 28.76
N ILE A 124 12.98 -15.41 28.66
CA ILE A 124 12.17 -14.49 27.85
C ILE A 124 11.38 -13.55 28.78
N ARG A 125 11.64 -12.25 28.67
CA ARG A 125 10.84 -11.23 29.34
C ARG A 125 9.76 -10.71 28.36
N LYS A 126 8.50 -11.10 28.61
CA LYS A 126 7.32 -10.78 27.76
C LYS A 126 6.66 -9.43 28.12
N THR A 127 7.17 -8.71 29.12
CA THR A 127 6.69 -7.37 29.52
C THR A 127 7.75 -6.32 29.24
N ALA A 128 7.36 -5.09 29.02
CA ALA A 128 8.30 -3.99 28.73
C ALA A 128 9.32 -3.78 29.88
N PRO A 129 10.60 -3.58 29.61
CA PRO A 129 11.26 -3.70 28.32
C PRO A 129 11.39 -5.17 27.87
N LEU A 130 10.95 -5.47 26.63
CA LEU A 130 11.04 -6.81 26.05
C LEU A 130 12.51 -7.21 25.87
N ARG A 131 12.85 -8.43 26.28
CA ARG A 131 14.22 -8.93 26.17
C ARG A 131 14.24 -10.46 26.18
N VAL A 132 15.15 -11.02 25.39
CA VAL A 132 15.53 -12.43 25.44
C VAL A 132 16.98 -12.51 25.89
N LYS A 133 17.27 -13.32 26.90
CA LYS A 133 18.60 -13.56 27.44
C LYS A 133 18.95 -15.04 27.36
N PHE A 134 20.17 -15.33 26.91
CA PHE A 134 20.70 -16.68 26.77
C PHE A 134 21.73 -16.97 27.89
N ASP A 135 21.90 -18.24 28.22
CA ASP A 135 22.89 -18.71 29.22
C ASP A 135 24.35 -18.37 28.84
N SER A 136 24.63 -18.21 27.53
CA SER A 136 25.89 -17.65 27.05
C SER A 136 26.17 -16.22 27.55
N GLY A 137 25.13 -15.50 27.99
CA GLY A 137 25.15 -14.08 28.31
C GLY A 137 24.80 -13.16 27.14
N ALA A 138 24.46 -13.71 25.97
CA ALA A 138 23.90 -12.95 24.86
C ALA A 138 22.54 -12.40 25.22
N GLU A 139 22.19 -11.26 24.63
CA GLU A 139 20.88 -10.61 24.83
C GLU A 139 20.32 -10.03 23.54
N ILE A 140 19.00 -10.22 23.33
CA ILE A 140 18.25 -9.56 22.26
C ILE A 140 17.25 -8.61 22.92
N HIS A 141 17.33 -7.34 22.59
CA HIS A 141 16.48 -6.27 23.07
C HIS A 141 15.48 -5.85 22.00
N PHE A 142 14.29 -5.45 22.41
CA PHE A 142 13.21 -5.02 21.51
C PHE A 142 12.74 -3.63 21.91
N LEU A 143 12.69 -2.70 20.96
CA LEU A 143 12.25 -1.33 21.18
C LEU A 143 11.26 -0.89 20.10
N SER A 144 10.21 -0.15 20.51
CA SER A 144 9.34 0.59 19.60
C SER A 144 9.69 2.08 19.61
N PHE A 145 9.44 2.74 18.47
CA PHE A 145 9.64 4.17 18.29
C PHE A 145 8.33 4.88 17.97
N ASP A 146 7.27 4.51 18.68
CA ASP A 146 5.95 5.11 18.64
C ASP A 146 5.89 6.56 19.16
N ARG A 147 6.95 7.00 19.87
CA ARG A 147 7.08 8.35 20.43
C ARG A 147 8.48 8.90 20.22
N PRO A 148 8.63 10.23 19.99
CA PRO A 148 9.94 10.87 19.82
C PRO A 148 10.90 10.62 21.00
N GLU A 149 10.37 10.54 22.24
CA GLU A 149 11.14 10.33 23.46
C GLU A 149 11.75 8.91 23.53
N SER A 150 11.28 7.97 22.73
CA SER A 150 11.82 6.61 22.67
C SER A 150 13.30 6.60 22.29
N ARG A 151 13.82 7.64 21.61
CA ARG A 151 15.25 7.86 21.34
C ARG A 151 16.10 7.89 22.61
N ASN A 152 15.55 8.36 23.72
CA ASN A 152 16.28 8.44 24.99
C ASN A 152 16.61 7.06 25.55
N LYS A 153 15.84 6.01 25.21
CA LYS A 153 16.09 4.63 25.62
C LYS A 153 17.39 4.05 25.05
N LEU A 154 17.93 4.66 23.98
CA LEU A 154 19.20 4.25 23.36
C LEU A 154 20.43 4.90 23.99
N ARG A 155 20.26 5.90 24.86
CA ARG A 155 21.40 6.58 25.51
C ARG A 155 22.16 5.60 26.39
N GLY A 156 23.47 5.53 26.17
CA GLY A 156 24.35 4.65 26.94
C GLY A 156 24.33 3.17 26.56
N THR A 157 23.50 2.76 25.59
CA THR A 157 23.42 1.38 25.10
C THR A 157 24.44 1.11 23.98
N SER A 158 24.84 -0.14 23.81
CA SER A 158 25.70 -0.58 22.72
C SER A 158 25.26 -1.95 22.21
N PHE A 159 25.19 -2.07 20.89
CA PHE A 159 24.76 -3.28 20.21
C PHE A 159 25.74 -3.65 19.10
N HIS A 160 25.89 -4.96 18.85
CA HIS A 160 26.65 -5.49 17.72
C HIS A 160 25.80 -5.47 16.46
N ARG A 161 24.51 -5.72 16.63
CA ARG A 161 23.55 -5.77 15.52
C ARG A 161 22.29 -4.99 15.84
N ILE A 162 21.81 -4.25 14.85
CA ILE A 162 20.52 -3.56 14.90
C ILE A 162 19.67 -4.06 13.72
N ILE A 163 18.50 -4.58 14.01
CA ILE A 163 17.53 -5.06 13.04
C ILE A 163 16.34 -4.13 13.10
N VAL A 164 15.97 -3.53 11.97
CA VAL A 164 14.86 -2.59 11.86
C VAL A 164 13.83 -3.20 10.92
N ASP A 165 12.78 -3.75 11.50
CA ASP A 165 11.68 -4.36 10.74
C ASP A 165 10.63 -3.30 10.39
N GLU A 166 10.04 -3.38 9.19
CA GLU A 166 9.16 -2.38 8.59
C GLU A 166 9.76 -0.96 8.64
N SER A 167 11.03 -0.86 8.29
CA SER A 167 11.85 0.34 8.48
C SER A 167 11.36 1.57 7.73
N SER A 168 10.63 1.43 6.60
CA SER A 168 10.06 2.56 5.87
C SER A 168 8.97 3.31 6.65
N GLN A 169 8.41 2.68 7.69
CA GLN A 169 7.40 3.30 8.55
C GLN A 169 8.01 4.18 9.66
N ILE A 170 9.32 4.09 9.90
CA ILE A 170 10.03 4.81 10.96
C ILE A 170 10.66 6.07 10.36
N ASP A 171 10.58 7.20 11.08
CA ASP A 171 11.14 8.46 10.62
C ASP A 171 12.66 8.37 10.37
N GLU A 172 13.12 9.00 9.29
CA GLU A 172 14.54 9.01 8.88
C GLU A 172 15.47 9.44 10.00
N GLU A 173 15.12 10.47 10.77
CA GLU A 173 15.92 10.96 11.88
C GLU A 173 16.17 9.87 12.94
N VAL A 174 15.14 9.03 13.20
CA VAL A 174 15.28 7.89 14.12
C VAL A 174 16.20 6.83 13.53
N LEU A 175 16.03 6.49 12.24
CA LEU A 175 16.89 5.51 11.57
C LEU A 175 18.36 5.94 11.62
N ARG A 176 18.66 7.20 11.37
CA ARG A 176 20.02 7.76 11.46
C ARG A 176 20.55 7.74 12.92
N TYR A 177 19.68 7.97 13.89
CA TYR A 177 20.06 7.98 15.31
C TYR A 177 20.49 6.59 15.82
N LEU A 178 19.94 5.50 15.28
CA LEU A 178 20.26 4.11 15.68
C LEU A 178 21.75 3.80 15.56
N TYR A 179 22.45 4.35 14.56
CA TYR A 179 23.88 4.11 14.36
C TYR A 179 24.76 4.51 15.54
N ARG A 180 24.34 5.45 16.38
CA ARG A 180 25.08 5.88 17.57
C ARG A 180 25.22 4.76 18.60
N SER A 181 24.33 3.78 18.58
CA SER A 181 24.32 2.63 19.48
C SER A 181 25.06 1.42 18.91
N LEU A 182 25.51 1.50 17.65
CA LEU A 182 26.25 0.41 17.00
C LEU A 182 27.74 0.54 17.32
N ARG A 183 28.20 -0.20 18.31
CA ARG A 183 29.59 -0.16 18.81
C ARG A 183 29.96 -1.41 19.60
N LYS A 184 31.24 -1.78 19.57
CA LYS A 184 31.78 -2.95 20.25
C LYS A 184 33.15 -2.63 20.91
N PRO A 185 33.62 -3.43 21.89
CA PRO A 185 34.99 -3.35 22.38
C PRO A 185 36.02 -3.58 21.27
N LYS A 186 37.21 -3.00 21.43
CA LYS A 186 38.35 -3.31 20.55
C LYS A 186 38.65 -4.82 20.66
N ASN A 187 38.91 -5.46 19.54
CA ASN A 187 39.20 -6.91 19.43
C ASN A 187 37.98 -7.84 19.65
N ASP A 188 36.77 -7.32 19.67
CA ASP A 188 35.58 -8.16 19.62
C ASP A 188 35.40 -8.74 18.20
N PRO A 189 35.33 -10.08 18.04
CA PRO A 189 35.28 -10.69 16.72
C PRO A 189 33.92 -10.52 16.02
N ILE A 190 32.85 -10.20 16.77
CA ILE A 190 31.52 -10.09 16.20
C ILE A 190 31.43 -8.85 15.30
N PRO A 191 31.03 -8.98 14.01
CA PRO A 191 30.90 -7.85 13.12
C PRO A 191 29.74 -6.94 13.53
N LEU A 192 29.92 -5.63 13.30
CA LEU A 192 28.85 -4.65 13.49
C LEU A 192 27.95 -4.59 12.24
N SER A 193 26.65 -4.64 12.43
CA SER A 193 25.70 -4.55 11.29
C SER A 193 24.38 -3.89 11.64
N THR A 194 23.83 -3.14 10.68
CA THR A 194 22.44 -2.68 10.70
C THR A 194 21.70 -3.27 9.49
N ILE A 195 20.60 -3.93 9.78
CA ILE A 195 19.78 -4.61 8.77
C ILE A 195 18.41 -3.96 8.77
N PHE A 196 18.06 -3.36 7.66
CA PHE A 196 16.72 -2.82 7.41
C PHE A 196 15.90 -3.82 6.64
N ALA A 197 14.64 -3.98 7.02
CA ALA A 197 13.68 -4.75 6.24
C ALA A 197 12.41 -3.94 6.05
N SER A 198 11.95 -3.85 4.82
CA SER A 198 10.69 -3.17 4.50
C SER A 198 10.20 -3.50 3.11
N ASN A 199 8.94 -3.15 2.88
CA ASN A 199 8.38 -2.94 1.56
C ASN A 199 8.44 -1.44 1.22
N PRO A 200 8.35 -1.06 -0.08
CA PRO A 200 8.18 0.33 -0.49
C PRO A 200 6.96 0.98 0.16
N LEU A 201 6.93 2.29 0.13
CA LEU A 201 5.93 3.17 0.73
C LEU A 201 6.04 3.26 2.25
N GLY A 202 6.17 4.49 2.72
CA GLY A 202 6.32 4.83 4.13
C GLY A 202 6.99 6.19 4.28
N VAL A 203 7.01 6.70 5.49
CA VAL A 203 7.51 8.05 5.80
C VAL A 203 8.99 8.23 5.48
N SER A 204 9.78 7.16 5.53
CA SER A 204 11.22 7.19 5.19
C SER A 204 11.54 6.49 3.87
N ASN A 205 10.58 6.36 2.96
CA ASN A 205 10.80 5.70 1.67
C ASN A 205 11.96 6.36 0.88
N GLN A 206 12.04 7.69 0.85
CA GLN A 206 13.11 8.43 0.18
C GLN A 206 14.49 8.15 0.78
N TYR A 207 14.58 7.99 2.09
CA TYR A 207 15.81 7.57 2.75
C TYR A 207 16.29 6.19 2.23
N HIS A 208 15.36 5.22 2.10
CA HIS A 208 15.70 3.89 1.59
C HIS A 208 16.14 3.94 0.12
N ILE A 209 15.49 4.78 -0.69
CA ILE A 209 15.91 4.99 -2.09
C ILE A 209 17.35 5.50 -2.12
N ASN A 210 17.65 6.56 -1.40
CA ASN A 210 18.97 7.20 -1.43
C ASN A 210 20.08 6.31 -0.86
N GLU A 211 19.79 5.55 0.19
CA GLU A 211 20.81 4.76 0.90
C GLU A 211 21.03 3.37 0.28
N PHE A 212 20.03 2.79 -0.44
CA PHE A 212 20.08 1.38 -0.84
C PHE A 212 19.64 1.11 -2.29
N VAL A 213 18.70 1.88 -2.83
CA VAL A 213 17.99 1.51 -4.08
C VAL A 213 18.53 2.26 -5.29
N ASP A 214 18.95 3.51 -5.11
CA ASP A 214 19.40 4.37 -6.20
C ASP A 214 20.70 3.85 -6.86
N GLU A 215 20.96 4.28 -8.09
CA GLU A 215 22.19 3.90 -8.82
C GLU A 215 23.48 4.28 -8.10
N LYS A 216 23.44 5.34 -7.30
CA LYS A 216 24.55 5.83 -6.50
C LYS A 216 24.44 5.46 -5.01
N ALA A 217 23.50 4.60 -4.66
CA ALA A 217 23.32 4.21 -3.26
C ALA A 217 24.59 3.56 -2.70
N PRO A 218 25.03 3.93 -1.48
CA PRO A 218 26.28 3.44 -0.91
C PRO A 218 26.19 2.01 -0.34
N ASN A 219 24.97 1.51 -0.08
CA ASN A 219 24.76 0.25 0.64
C ASN A 219 23.98 -0.77 -0.20
N PRO A 220 24.21 -2.08 0.01
CA PRO A 220 23.54 -3.14 -0.75
C PRO A 220 22.06 -3.28 -0.39
N TYR A 221 21.30 -3.72 -1.39
CA TYR A 221 19.90 -4.07 -1.30
C TYR A 221 19.66 -5.50 -1.80
N VAL A 222 19.06 -6.35 -0.98
CA VAL A 222 18.62 -7.69 -1.37
C VAL A 222 17.11 -7.65 -1.59
N SER A 223 16.71 -7.71 -2.86
CA SER A 223 15.29 -7.80 -3.23
C SER A 223 14.76 -9.19 -2.88
N LEU A 224 13.81 -9.26 -1.95
CA LEU A 224 13.10 -10.48 -1.58
C LEU A 224 11.61 -10.33 -1.83
N GLY A 225 10.99 -11.36 -2.39
CA GLY A 225 9.57 -11.39 -2.65
C GLY A 225 8.95 -12.78 -2.58
N TYR A 226 7.63 -12.83 -2.64
CA TYR A 226 6.87 -14.08 -2.64
C TYR A 226 7.26 -15.01 -3.80
N THR A 227 7.71 -14.46 -4.93
CA THR A 227 8.20 -15.23 -6.08
C THR A 227 9.55 -15.93 -5.83
N ASP A 228 10.30 -15.47 -4.82
CA ASP A 228 11.57 -16.08 -4.41
C ASP A 228 11.37 -17.14 -3.31
N ASN A 229 10.19 -17.18 -2.69
CA ASN A 229 9.90 -18.02 -1.54
C ASN A 229 9.36 -19.38 -1.96
N PRO A 230 10.12 -20.48 -1.77
CA PRO A 230 9.71 -21.81 -2.22
C PRO A 230 8.56 -22.44 -1.42
N TYR A 231 8.13 -21.81 -0.32
CA TYR A 231 7.11 -22.32 0.60
C TYR A 231 5.73 -21.72 0.38
N ILE A 232 5.55 -20.86 -0.65
CA ILE A 232 4.30 -20.16 -0.91
C ILE A 232 3.64 -20.68 -2.19
N ASP A 233 2.33 -20.86 -2.14
CA ASP A 233 1.51 -20.97 -3.34
C ASP A 233 1.38 -19.58 -3.96
N VAL A 234 2.22 -19.31 -4.97
CA VAL A 234 2.32 -18.02 -5.66
C VAL A 234 0.98 -17.61 -6.27
N GLN A 235 0.27 -18.55 -6.92
CA GLN A 235 -0.99 -18.24 -7.62
C GLN A 235 -2.10 -17.87 -6.64
N ALA A 236 -2.23 -18.61 -5.54
CA ALA A 236 -3.21 -18.30 -4.49
C ALA A 236 -2.90 -16.96 -3.82
N TYR A 237 -1.60 -16.68 -3.59
CA TYR A 237 -1.18 -15.45 -2.96
C TYR A 237 -1.39 -14.22 -3.87
N GLU A 238 -1.08 -14.31 -5.15
CA GLU A 238 -1.33 -13.23 -6.12
C GLU A 238 -2.82 -12.85 -6.18
N LYS A 239 -3.71 -13.84 -6.15
CA LYS A 239 -5.16 -13.56 -6.06
C LYS A 239 -5.53 -12.75 -4.81
N SER A 240 -4.94 -13.06 -3.67
CA SER A 240 -5.21 -12.29 -2.44
C SER A 240 -4.66 -10.88 -2.51
N LEU A 241 -3.52 -10.67 -3.18
CA LEU A 241 -2.95 -9.34 -3.38
C LEU A 241 -3.77 -8.47 -4.34
N MET A 242 -4.52 -9.07 -5.26
CA MET A 242 -5.40 -8.32 -6.17
C MET A 242 -6.56 -7.62 -5.45
N GLU A 243 -6.95 -8.09 -4.26
CA GLU A 243 -7.96 -7.46 -3.41
C GLU A 243 -7.44 -6.20 -2.67
N LEU A 244 -6.12 -5.98 -2.67
CA LEU A 244 -5.53 -4.83 -2.00
C LEU A 244 -5.74 -3.54 -2.80
N PRO A 245 -5.79 -2.39 -2.12
CA PRO A 245 -5.69 -1.08 -2.77
C PRO A 245 -4.44 -1.01 -3.66
N LEU A 246 -4.54 -0.29 -4.78
CA LEU A 246 -3.51 -0.26 -5.81
C LEU A 246 -2.10 0.00 -5.27
N LEU A 247 -1.93 1.02 -4.42
CA LEU A 247 -0.63 1.36 -3.84
C LEU A 247 -0.03 0.22 -3.04
N ASP A 248 -0.87 -0.40 -2.19
CA ASP A 248 -0.44 -1.53 -1.40
C ASP A 248 -0.09 -2.71 -2.31
N ARG A 249 -0.85 -2.90 -3.39
CA ARG A 249 -0.58 -3.93 -4.39
C ARG A 249 0.73 -3.67 -5.14
N ILE A 250 0.96 -2.45 -5.64
CA ILE A 250 2.23 -2.08 -6.30
C ILE A 250 3.40 -2.27 -5.33
N SER A 251 3.26 -1.80 -4.10
CA SER A 251 4.27 -1.99 -3.06
C SER A 251 4.57 -3.47 -2.80
N GLN A 252 3.52 -4.29 -2.63
CA GLN A 252 3.67 -5.66 -2.17
C GLN A 252 3.98 -6.64 -3.30
N MET A 253 3.44 -6.44 -4.51
CA MET A 253 3.69 -7.32 -5.67
C MET A 253 4.93 -6.93 -6.44
N MET A 254 5.10 -5.64 -6.76
CA MET A 254 6.18 -5.18 -7.63
C MET A 254 7.45 -4.85 -6.83
N GLY A 255 7.30 -4.42 -5.57
CA GLY A 255 8.41 -4.01 -4.73
C GLY A 255 9.12 -2.76 -5.27
N ASP A 256 8.40 -1.93 -6.01
CA ASP A 256 8.95 -0.75 -6.64
C ASP A 256 9.08 0.39 -5.63
N TRP A 257 10.31 0.69 -5.22
CA TRP A 257 10.64 1.79 -4.31
C TRP A 257 10.42 3.17 -4.92
N ARG A 258 10.39 3.24 -6.25
CA ARG A 258 10.16 4.48 -6.99
C ARG A 258 8.72 4.61 -7.47
N ALA A 259 7.88 3.61 -7.20
CA ALA A 259 6.46 3.75 -7.38
C ALA A 259 5.98 4.93 -6.55
N ARG A 260 6.15 6.10 -7.10
CA ARG A 260 5.43 7.28 -6.71
C ARG A 260 4.13 7.21 -7.50
N LEU A 261 3.04 7.27 -6.79
CA LEU A 261 2.01 8.14 -7.29
C LEU A 261 2.67 9.52 -7.26
N GLU A 262 3.03 10.04 -8.40
CA GLU A 262 3.54 11.40 -8.51
C GLU A 262 2.56 12.25 -7.72
N ASP A 263 3.00 12.80 -6.60
CA ASP A 263 2.28 13.65 -5.68
C ASP A 263 0.75 13.46 -5.61
N GLY A 264 0.29 12.24 -5.28
CA GLY A 264 -1.14 11.98 -5.09
C GLY A 264 -1.92 11.50 -6.31
N LEU A 265 -1.28 11.24 -7.46
CA LEU A 265 -1.94 10.67 -8.64
C LEU A 265 -2.55 9.30 -8.31
N LEU A 266 -3.83 9.13 -8.63
CA LEU A 266 -4.54 7.86 -8.46
C LEU A 266 -4.29 6.89 -9.61
N ILE A 267 -4.06 7.42 -10.82
CA ILE A 267 -3.72 6.71 -12.06
C ILE A 267 -2.79 7.57 -12.90
N SER A 268 -1.99 6.98 -13.77
CA SER A 268 -1.22 7.71 -14.77
C SER A 268 -2.11 8.16 -15.95
N GLY A 269 -1.64 9.12 -16.73
CA GLY A 269 -2.31 9.50 -17.98
C GLY A 269 -2.40 8.33 -18.96
N GLU A 270 -1.38 7.47 -19.01
CA GLU A 270 -1.36 6.28 -19.85
C GLU A 270 -2.40 5.24 -19.40
N ASP A 271 -2.61 5.05 -18.10
CA ASP A 271 -3.64 4.16 -17.57
C ASP A 271 -5.03 4.65 -18.00
N PHE A 272 -5.31 5.94 -17.83
CA PHE A 272 -6.56 6.54 -18.26
C PHE A 272 -6.77 6.37 -19.78
N ASP A 273 -5.76 6.67 -20.58
CA ASP A 273 -5.84 6.58 -22.05
C ASP A 273 -6.02 5.12 -22.52
N SER A 274 -5.55 4.13 -21.74
CA SER A 274 -5.67 2.70 -22.05
C SER A 274 -7.10 2.16 -21.98
N VAL A 275 -8.03 2.89 -21.36
CA VAL A 275 -9.46 2.48 -21.20
C VAL A 275 -10.42 3.37 -22.00
N ARG A 276 -9.90 4.28 -22.83
CA ARG A 276 -10.72 5.11 -23.73
C ARG A 276 -11.24 4.30 -24.90
N LEU A 277 -12.50 4.49 -25.25
CA LEU A 277 -13.15 3.86 -26.38
C LEU A 277 -14.00 4.89 -27.14
N GLN A 278 -14.19 4.69 -28.43
CA GLN A 278 -15.07 5.53 -29.25
C GLN A 278 -16.54 5.19 -29.03
N GLU A 279 -16.86 3.92 -28.80
CA GLU A 279 -18.21 3.44 -28.58
C GLU A 279 -18.21 2.24 -27.60
N MET A 280 -19.37 2.00 -26.99
CA MET A 280 -19.57 0.86 -26.11
C MET A 280 -19.61 -0.44 -26.94
N PRO A 281 -18.72 -1.42 -26.66
CA PRO A 281 -18.55 -2.61 -27.51
C PRO A 281 -19.59 -3.72 -27.24
N CYS A 282 -20.60 -3.48 -26.39
CA CYS A 282 -21.57 -4.48 -25.96
C CYS A 282 -22.90 -3.82 -25.58
N ASP A 283 -23.92 -4.64 -25.34
CA ASP A 283 -25.24 -4.16 -24.91
C ASP A 283 -25.22 -3.74 -23.43
N SER A 284 -25.96 -2.67 -23.11
CA SER A 284 -26.18 -2.22 -21.73
C SER A 284 -27.23 -3.10 -21.05
N VAL A 285 -26.86 -3.64 -19.89
CA VAL A 285 -27.77 -4.41 -19.01
C VAL A 285 -28.46 -3.50 -18.00
N PHE A 286 -27.73 -2.48 -17.54
CA PHE A 286 -28.20 -1.52 -16.57
C PHE A 286 -27.52 -0.16 -16.81
N ASN A 287 -28.28 0.93 -16.63
CA ASN A 287 -27.72 2.27 -16.70
C ASN A 287 -28.23 3.12 -15.56
N LEU A 288 -27.36 3.96 -15.01
CA LEU A 288 -27.70 5.01 -14.05
C LEU A 288 -27.05 6.34 -14.44
N VAL A 289 -27.68 7.43 -14.01
CA VAL A 289 -27.08 8.77 -14.07
C VAL A 289 -26.76 9.23 -12.64
N SER A 290 -25.56 9.71 -12.41
CA SER A 290 -25.14 10.34 -11.16
C SER A 290 -25.01 11.84 -11.35
N ILE A 291 -25.34 12.61 -10.29
CA ILE A 291 -25.33 14.07 -10.30
C ILE A 291 -24.58 14.55 -9.06
N ASP A 292 -23.50 15.29 -9.25
CA ASP A 292 -22.83 16.09 -8.25
C ASP A 292 -23.33 17.54 -8.38
N PHE A 293 -24.12 17.99 -7.43
CA PHE A 293 -24.69 19.34 -7.44
C PHE A 293 -23.69 20.36 -6.93
N ALA A 294 -23.58 21.50 -7.63
CA ALA A 294 -22.76 22.62 -7.18
C ALA A 294 -23.22 23.12 -5.79
N SER A 295 -22.32 23.12 -4.82
CA SER A 295 -22.61 23.59 -3.45
C SER A 295 -22.39 25.09 -3.29
N THR A 296 -21.54 25.69 -4.09
CA THR A 296 -21.20 27.13 -4.07
C THR A 296 -21.16 27.70 -5.47
N GLY A 297 -21.38 29.00 -5.62
CA GLY A 297 -21.41 29.66 -6.93
C GLY A 297 -20.08 29.63 -7.73
N LYS A 298 -19.09 28.85 -7.31
CA LYS A 298 -17.82 28.62 -8.00
C LYS A 298 -17.68 27.19 -8.55
N ASP A 299 -18.51 26.25 -8.10
CA ASP A 299 -18.47 24.85 -8.50
C ASP A 299 -19.48 24.62 -9.63
N ASN A 300 -19.22 23.66 -10.52
CA ASN A 300 -20.13 23.27 -11.58
C ASN A 300 -20.97 22.07 -11.13
N THR A 301 -22.23 22.02 -11.56
CA THR A 301 -22.99 20.76 -11.48
C THR A 301 -22.46 19.79 -12.53
N ALA A 302 -22.12 18.58 -12.13
CA ALA A 302 -21.59 17.55 -13.01
C ALA A 302 -22.50 16.33 -13.06
N LEU A 303 -22.67 15.77 -14.26
CA LEU A 303 -23.44 14.56 -14.51
C LEU A 303 -22.57 13.50 -15.18
N THR A 304 -22.76 12.26 -14.78
CA THR A 304 -22.15 11.09 -15.42
C THR A 304 -23.19 10.00 -15.66
N SER A 305 -23.17 9.39 -16.84
CA SER A 305 -24.01 8.25 -17.19
C SER A 305 -23.17 6.99 -17.28
N ILE A 306 -23.49 5.99 -16.47
CA ILE A 306 -22.70 4.78 -16.32
C ILE A 306 -23.54 3.56 -16.70
N CYS A 307 -23.05 2.76 -17.65
CA CYS A 307 -23.65 1.50 -18.05
C CYS A 307 -22.90 0.30 -17.47
N LEU A 308 -23.61 -0.72 -17.06
CA LEU A 308 -23.09 -2.08 -16.90
C LEU A 308 -23.34 -2.82 -18.21
N GLY A 309 -22.28 -3.31 -18.85
CA GLY A 309 -22.36 -4.11 -20.07
C GLY A 309 -22.72 -5.58 -19.78
N ASN A 310 -23.27 -6.26 -20.78
CA ASN A 310 -23.55 -7.70 -20.69
C ASN A 310 -22.29 -8.58 -20.57
N ASN A 311 -21.12 -8.00 -20.82
CA ASN A 311 -19.80 -8.60 -20.58
C ASN A 311 -19.27 -8.42 -19.15
N GLY A 312 -20.03 -7.77 -18.26
CA GLY A 312 -19.67 -7.51 -16.87
C GLY A 312 -18.81 -6.27 -16.64
N ASN A 313 -18.33 -5.60 -17.68
CA ASN A 313 -17.58 -4.36 -17.58
C ASN A 313 -18.52 -3.14 -17.43
N LYS A 314 -17.97 -2.09 -16.85
CA LYS A 314 -18.64 -0.80 -16.67
C LYS A 314 -18.17 0.20 -17.72
N TYR A 315 -19.05 1.08 -18.12
CA TYR A 315 -18.80 2.07 -19.18
C TYR A 315 -19.32 3.43 -18.74
N LEU A 316 -18.45 4.42 -18.62
CA LEU A 316 -18.87 5.82 -18.60
C LEU A 316 -19.27 6.19 -20.03
N VAL A 317 -20.57 6.27 -20.32
CA VAL A 317 -21.08 6.41 -21.69
C VAL A 317 -21.39 7.85 -22.07
N ASP A 318 -21.52 8.74 -21.08
CA ASP A 318 -21.72 10.17 -21.30
C ASP A 318 -21.42 10.95 -20.04
N SER A 319 -21.01 12.21 -20.17
CA SER A 319 -20.83 13.14 -19.08
C SER A 319 -21.18 14.56 -19.49
N MET A 320 -21.47 15.43 -18.54
CA MET A 320 -21.76 16.82 -18.79
C MET A 320 -21.46 17.68 -17.57
N ARG A 321 -20.84 18.86 -17.77
CA ARG A 321 -20.74 19.92 -16.77
C ARG A 321 -21.66 21.08 -17.10
N ILE A 322 -22.34 21.60 -16.11
CA ILE A 322 -23.29 22.71 -16.24
C ILE A 322 -22.74 23.90 -15.46
N ALA A 323 -22.43 24.97 -16.17
CA ALA A 323 -21.92 26.22 -15.59
C ALA A 323 -22.93 27.37 -15.65
N ASP A 324 -24.13 27.11 -16.18
CA ASP A 324 -25.12 28.15 -16.47
C ASP A 324 -26.30 28.19 -15.45
N SER A 325 -27.16 29.19 -15.60
CA SER A 325 -28.34 29.40 -14.76
C SER A 325 -29.55 28.46 -15.09
N HIS A 326 -29.42 27.60 -16.13
CA HIS A 326 -30.48 26.69 -16.57
C HIS A 326 -30.24 25.24 -16.14
N ILE A 327 -29.76 25.03 -14.93
CA ILE A 327 -29.35 23.73 -14.40
C ILE A 327 -30.42 22.66 -14.57
N GLU A 328 -31.69 22.97 -14.17
CA GLU A 328 -32.82 22.03 -14.21
C GLU A 328 -33.10 21.54 -15.62
N THR A 329 -33.20 22.49 -16.56
CA THR A 329 -33.51 22.16 -17.97
C THR A 329 -32.43 21.28 -18.58
N SER A 330 -31.15 21.57 -18.27
CA SER A 330 -29.98 20.85 -18.76
C SER A 330 -29.93 19.44 -18.18
N ILE A 331 -30.17 19.27 -16.87
CA ILE A 331 -30.26 17.96 -16.21
C ILE A 331 -31.38 17.12 -16.81
N ILE A 332 -32.60 17.68 -16.96
CA ILE A 332 -33.74 16.95 -17.52
C ILE A 332 -33.46 16.52 -18.96
N LYS A 333 -32.87 17.38 -19.79
CA LYS A 333 -32.46 17.03 -21.16
C LYS A 333 -31.46 15.91 -21.20
N PHE A 334 -30.41 15.96 -20.33
CA PHE A 334 -29.40 14.92 -20.26
C PHE A 334 -30.00 13.58 -19.86
N VAL A 335 -30.79 13.54 -18.77
CA VAL A 335 -31.44 12.30 -18.32
C VAL A 335 -32.42 11.73 -19.33
N LYS A 336 -33.20 12.57 -20.04
CA LYS A 336 -34.05 12.13 -21.17
C LYS A 336 -33.25 11.47 -22.27
N LYS A 337 -32.14 12.08 -22.69
CA LYS A 337 -31.24 11.51 -23.70
C LYS A 337 -30.73 10.13 -23.26
N GLN A 338 -30.30 9.97 -22.00
CA GLN A 338 -29.83 8.70 -21.49
C GLN A 338 -30.95 7.67 -21.36
N TYR A 339 -32.17 8.08 -20.95
CA TYR A 339 -33.33 7.21 -20.90
C TYR A 339 -33.71 6.68 -22.31
N GLU A 340 -33.72 7.53 -23.33
CA GLU A 340 -34.03 7.12 -24.69
C GLU A 340 -33.00 6.12 -25.25
N LYS A 341 -31.71 6.35 -24.98
CA LYS A 341 -30.63 5.54 -25.53
C LYS A 341 -30.38 4.25 -24.75
N TYR A 342 -30.34 4.32 -23.42
CA TYR A 342 -29.87 3.22 -22.53
C TYR A 342 -30.95 2.72 -21.57
N ARG A 343 -32.17 3.27 -21.62
CA ARG A 343 -33.25 2.95 -20.68
C ARG A 343 -32.86 3.20 -19.23
N THR A 344 -32.32 4.40 -18.95
CA THR A 344 -31.94 4.83 -17.60
C THR A 344 -33.17 4.93 -16.71
N TYR A 345 -33.23 4.13 -15.66
CA TYR A 345 -34.31 4.17 -14.66
C TYR A 345 -33.87 4.75 -13.32
N TYR A 346 -32.60 4.97 -13.12
CA TYR A 346 -32.02 5.45 -11.85
C TYR A 346 -31.22 6.73 -12.04
N VAL A 347 -31.54 7.72 -11.21
CA VAL A 347 -30.77 8.94 -11.04
C VAL A 347 -30.38 9.07 -9.58
N VAL A 348 -29.10 9.32 -9.32
CA VAL A 348 -28.52 9.43 -7.98
C VAL A 348 -27.96 10.83 -7.80
N GLY A 349 -28.38 11.57 -6.77
CA GLY A 349 -27.86 12.87 -6.40
C GLY A 349 -26.95 12.80 -5.16
N GLU A 350 -26.01 13.74 -5.00
CA GLU A 350 -25.25 13.90 -3.77
C GLU A 350 -26.09 14.70 -2.76
N ASN A 351 -26.27 14.13 -1.55
CA ASN A 351 -27.00 14.79 -0.47
C ASN A 351 -26.02 15.46 0.48
N GLU A 352 -25.94 16.79 0.47
CA GLU A 352 -25.17 17.55 1.44
C GLU A 352 -25.81 17.53 2.83
N ALA A 353 -24.98 17.49 3.88
CA ALA A 353 -25.44 17.43 5.27
C ALA A 353 -26.08 18.75 5.70
N GLY A 354 -27.40 18.72 5.97
CA GLY A 354 -28.11 19.87 6.56
C GLY A 354 -29.63 19.78 6.39
N SER A 355 -30.39 20.63 7.09
CA SER A 355 -31.85 20.69 7.01
C SER A 355 -32.38 21.12 5.63
N SER A 356 -31.56 21.78 4.81
CA SER A 356 -31.86 22.15 3.42
C SER A 356 -31.80 20.97 2.47
N SER A 357 -31.05 19.93 2.78
CA SER A 357 -30.85 18.74 1.93
C SER A 357 -32.15 17.96 1.66
N THR A 358 -33.03 17.86 2.65
CA THR A 358 -34.33 17.16 2.52
C THR A 358 -35.27 17.90 1.56
N TYR A 359 -35.22 19.22 1.49
CA TYR A 359 -36.03 20.01 0.55
C TYR A 359 -35.46 19.87 -0.88
N ALA A 360 -34.14 19.94 -1.03
CA ALA A 360 -33.50 19.77 -2.33
C ALA A 360 -33.79 18.38 -2.92
N SER A 361 -33.69 17.33 -2.09
CA SER A 361 -33.99 15.95 -2.50
C SER A 361 -35.43 15.79 -3.00
N ARG A 362 -36.42 16.29 -2.24
CA ARG A 362 -37.82 16.26 -2.62
C ARG A 362 -38.10 17.06 -3.91
N TYR A 363 -37.47 18.22 -4.01
CA TYR A 363 -37.59 19.05 -5.19
C TYR A 363 -37.15 18.31 -6.47
N TRP A 364 -36.00 17.64 -6.45
CA TRP A 364 -35.53 16.86 -7.59
C TRP A 364 -36.38 15.63 -7.83
N GLU A 365 -36.86 14.94 -6.79
CA GLU A 365 -37.77 13.81 -6.90
C GLU A 365 -39.07 14.25 -7.60
N ASP A 366 -39.65 15.37 -7.19
CA ASP A 366 -40.90 15.91 -7.79
C ASP A 366 -40.65 16.34 -9.24
N LEU A 367 -39.52 16.99 -9.54
CA LEU A 367 -39.16 17.42 -10.88
C LEU A 367 -39.01 16.24 -11.86
N PHE A 368 -38.27 15.18 -11.42
CA PHE A 368 -38.13 13.96 -12.23
C PHE A 368 -39.49 13.26 -12.41
N ARG A 369 -40.35 13.23 -11.38
CA ARG A 369 -41.68 12.65 -11.47
C ARG A 369 -42.55 13.39 -12.47
N GLU A 370 -42.44 14.70 -12.58
CA GLU A 370 -43.17 15.52 -13.55
C GLU A 370 -42.66 15.32 -14.97
N TYR A 371 -41.35 15.36 -15.21
CA TYR A 371 -40.79 15.42 -16.56
C TYR A 371 -40.36 14.08 -17.11
N ILE A 372 -40.01 13.09 -16.26
CA ILE A 372 -39.56 11.75 -16.64
C ILE A 372 -40.07 10.73 -15.60
N PRO A 373 -41.38 10.43 -15.59
CA PRO A 373 -42.00 9.62 -14.50
C PRO A 373 -41.50 8.17 -14.44
N GLN A 374 -40.70 7.71 -15.41
CA GLN A 374 -40.10 6.38 -15.44
C GLN A 374 -38.82 6.31 -14.63
N VAL A 375 -38.23 7.46 -14.28
CA VAL A 375 -36.96 7.56 -13.56
C VAL A 375 -37.22 7.61 -12.08
N LEU A 376 -36.44 6.83 -11.30
CA LEU A 376 -36.38 6.89 -9.84
C LEU A 376 -35.18 7.74 -9.43
N TYR A 377 -35.44 8.81 -8.69
CA TYR A 377 -34.41 9.63 -8.07
C TYR A 377 -34.13 9.16 -6.64
N THR A 378 -32.87 9.09 -6.27
CA THR A 378 -32.38 8.78 -4.91
C THR A 378 -31.19 9.66 -4.56
N ASP A 379 -30.99 9.91 -3.26
CA ASP A 379 -29.80 10.60 -2.78
C ASP A 379 -28.85 9.64 -2.07
N GLU A 380 -27.57 9.90 -2.23
CA GLU A 380 -26.51 9.26 -1.48
C GLU A 380 -25.71 10.30 -0.67
N LYS A 381 -25.35 9.96 0.56
CA LYS A 381 -24.58 10.83 1.42
C LYS A 381 -23.12 10.42 1.43
N PRO A 382 -22.19 11.28 0.99
CA PRO A 382 -20.78 10.96 1.02
C PRO A 382 -20.24 10.92 2.46
N VAL A 383 -19.53 9.87 2.80
CA VAL A 383 -18.92 9.67 4.14
C VAL A 383 -17.41 9.91 4.11
N LYS A 384 -16.78 9.76 2.95
CA LYS A 384 -15.32 9.83 2.78
C LYS A 384 -14.90 11.08 2.02
N SER A 385 -13.61 11.45 2.14
CA SER A 385 -13.04 12.55 1.34
C SER A 385 -13.10 12.24 -0.17
N LYS A 386 -13.07 13.28 -1.02
CA LYS A 386 -13.07 13.17 -2.48
C LYS A 386 -11.96 12.24 -2.98
N PHE A 387 -10.75 12.38 -2.44
CA PHE A 387 -9.62 11.51 -2.78
C PHE A 387 -9.87 10.04 -2.42
N GLU A 388 -10.40 9.77 -1.22
CA GLU A 388 -10.70 8.38 -0.80
C GLU A 388 -11.83 7.75 -1.59
N ARG A 389 -12.81 8.55 -2.03
CA ARG A 389 -13.90 8.10 -2.92
C ARG A 389 -13.39 7.75 -4.32
N SER A 390 -12.36 8.45 -4.79
CA SER A 390 -11.77 8.24 -6.13
C SER A 390 -10.88 6.99 -6.24
N ARG A 391 -10.40 6.45 -5.13
CA ARG A 391 -9.57 5.23 -5.13
C ARG A 391 -10.25 4.02 -5.77
N PRO A 392 -11.50 3.66 -5.40
CA PRO A 392 -12.20 2.55 -6.06
C PRO A 392 -12.37 2.75 -7.57
N THR A 393 -12.68 3.97 -8.00
CA THR A 393 -12.84 4.31 -9.43
C THR A 393 -11.51 4.14 -10.18
N ALA A 394 -10.41 4.62 -9.61
CA ALA A 394 -9.08 4.41 -10.15
C ALA A 394 -8.75 2.91 -10.29
N MET A 395 -9.13 2.10 -9.30
CA MET A 395 -8.95 0.64 -9.35
C MET A 395 -9.74 -0.03 -10.48
N GLU A 396 -10.96 0.41 -10.73
CA GLU A 396 -11.76 -0.10 -11.84
C GLU A 396 -11.10 0.19 -13.21
N ILE A 397 -10.49 1.38 -13.37
CA ILE A 397 -9.72 1.73 -14.58
C ILE A 397 -8.49 0.83 -14.73
N LEU A 398 -7.69 0.70 -13.67
CA LEU A 398 -6.45 -0.08 -13.69
C LEU A 398 -6.68 -1.58 -13.92
N ASN A 399 -7.81 -2.10 -13.41
CA ASN A 399 -8.21 -3.48 -13.63
C ASN A 399 -8.90 -3.69 -14.99
N LYS A 400 -9.07 -2.63 -15.79
CA LYS A 400 -9.82 -2.66 -17.06
C LYS A 400 -11.26 -3.17 -16.90
N ASN A 401 -11.89 -2.80 -15.79
CA ASN A 401 -13.31 -3.07 -15.50
C ASN A 401 -14.19 -1.84 -15.76
N LEU A 402 -13.59 -0.64 -15.84
CA LEU A 402 -14.24 0.60 -16.22
C LEU A 402 -13.60 1.14 -17.50
N TYR A 403 -14.40 1.39 -18.50
CA TYR A 403 -14.02 2.02 -19.77
C TYR A 403 -14.72 3.38 -19.92
N ILE A 404 -14.11 4.28 -20.65
CA ILE A 404 -14.59 5.66 -20.83
C ILE A 404 -14.86 5.87 -22.31
N ILE A 405 -16.14 6.11 -22.64
CA ILE A 405 -16.54 6.46 -24.00
C ILE A 405 -16.23 7.95 -24.21
N GLU A 406 -15.45 8.24 -25.24
CA GLU A 406 -15.00 9.60 -25.54
C GLU A 406 -16.17 10.56 -25.80
N ASN A 407 -16.14 11.70 -25.13
CA ASN A 407 -17.03 12.83 -25.30
C ASN A 407 -16.28 14.16 -25.03
N GLU A 408 -17.00 15.28 -25.05
CA GLU A 408 -16.42 16.63 -24.87
C GLU A 408 -15.76 16.83 -23.49
N ASP A 409 -16.20 16.12 -22.44
CA ASP A 409 -15.69 16.25 -21.08
C ASP A 409 -14.60 15.22 -20.72
N THR A 410 -14.21 14.34 -21.65
CA THR A 410 -13.25 13.25 -21.37
C THR A 410 -11.88 13.77 -20.93
N GLU A 411 -11.38 14.84 -21.57
CA GLU A 411 -10.10 15.43 -21.18
C GLU A 411 -10.18 16.12 -19.80
N ASP A 412 -11.29 16.78 -19.50
CA ASP A 412 -11.51 17.37 -18.18
C ASP A 412 -11.54 16.31 -17.08
N LEU A 413 -12.19 15.18 -17.32
CA LEU A 413 -12.20 14.04 -16.39
C LEU A 413 -10.77 13.48 -16.22
N ARG A 414 -10.02 13.36 -17.31
CA ARG A 414 -8.61 12.95 -17.28
C ARG A 414 -7.78 13.88 -16.40
N GLU A 415 -7.92 15.19 -16.59
CA GLU A 415 -7.24 16.19 -15.77
C GLU A 415 -7.62 16.07 -14.29
N GLN A 416 -8.91 15.81 -13.97
CA GLN A 416 -9.38 15.65 -12.60
C GLN A 416 -8.72 14.47 -11.89
N PHE A 417 -8.50 13.35 -12.59
CA PHE A 417 -7.69 12.25 -12.06
C PHE A 417 -6.23 12.63 -11.81
N MET A 418 -5.66 13.49 -12.66
CA MET A 418 -4.25 13.92 -12.55
C MET A 418 -4.01 14.93 -11.42
N TYR A 419 -5.00 15.75 -11.06
CA TYR A 419 -4.79 16.77 -10.03
C TYR A 419 -5.45 16.50 -8.67
N ILE A 420 -6.27 15.46 -8.52
CA ILE A 420 -6.84 15.11 -7.21
C ILE A 420 -5.73 14.73 -6.23
N HIS A 421 -5.81 15.24 -4.99
CA HIS A 421 -4.74 15.08 -4.02
C HIS A 421 -5.29 14.76 -2.61
N PRO A 422 -4.59 13.94 -1.79
CA PRO A 422 -5.03 13.60 -0.44
C PRO A 422 -4.94 14.78 0.53
N ASP A 423 -4.05 15.74 0.31
CA ASP A 423 -3.89 16.91 1.16
C ASP A 423 -4.99 17.95 0.84
N LYS A 424 -5.83 18.22 1.87
CA LYS A 424 -6.92 19.17 1.76
C LYS A 424 -6.47 20.61 1.46
N LYS A 425 -5.26 21.01 1.88
CA LYS A 425 -4.73 22.35 1.60
C LYS A 425 -4.41 22.51 0.12
N ILE A 426 -3.78 21.50 -0.46
CA ILE A 426 -3.47 21.47 -1.90
C ILE A 426 -4.77 21.45 -2.71
N MET A 427 -5.76 20.66 -2.29
CA MET A 427 -7.07 20.60 -2.96
C MET A 427 -7.85 21.91 -2.87
N ALA A 428 -7.73 22.66 -1.78
CA ALA A 428 -8.42 23.95 -1.62
C ALA A 428 -7.95 25.03 -2.62
N GLU A 429 -6.74 24.88 -3.17
CA GLU A 429 -6.17 25.78 -4.18
C GLU A 429 -6.48 25.32 -5.63
N ARG A 430 -7.04 24.11 -5.81
CA ARG A 430 -7.36 23.51 -7.11
C ARG A 430 -8.86 23.61 -7.42
N LYS A 431 -9.21 23.40 -8.68
CA LYS A 431 -10.63 23.28 -9.07
C LYS A 431 -11.27 22.06 -8.43
N SER A 432 -12.58 22.11 -8.16
CA SER A 432 -13.33 20.94 -7.70
C SER A 432 -13.32 19.84 -8.76
N PRO A 433 -13.11 18.56 -8.41
CA PRO A 433 -13.14 17.45 -9.35
C PRO A 433 -14.58 16.93 -9.57
N ASP A 434 -15.49 17.79 -10.02
CA ASP A 434 -16.94 17.56 -10.02
C ASP A 434 -17.36 16.35 -10.89
N LEU A 435 -16.74 16.16 -12.08
CA LEU A 435 -16.98 14.98 -12.92
C LEU A 435 -16.54 13.68 -12.25
N LEU A 436 -15.36 13.72 -11.62
CA LEU A 436 -14.84 12.57 -10.93
C LEU A 436 -15.68 12.25 -9.68
N ASP A 437 -16.18 13.25 -8.96
CA ASP A 437 -17.07 13.04 -7.82
C ASP A 437 -18.40 12.43 -8.25
N SER A 438 -19.02 12.94 -9.32
CA SER A 438 -20.21 12.33 -9.92
C SER A 438 -19.96 10.88 -10.35
N LEU A 439 -18.83 10.59 -11.00
CA LEU A 439 -18.45 9.23 -11.42
C LEU A 439 -18.26 8.29 -10.22
N ASN A 440 -17.58 8.76 -9.17
CA ASN A 440 -17.36 7.99 -7.93
C ASN A 440 -18.65 7.58 -7.25
N GLN A 441 -19.59 8.51 -7.14
CA GLN A 441 -20.90 8.26 -6.56
C GLN A 441 -21.69 7.24 -7.39
N GLY A 442 -21.75 7.44 -8.70
CA GLY A 442 -22.46 6.52 -9.60
C GLY A 442 -21.89 5.10 -9.54
N LEU A 443 -20.57 4.94 -9.55
CA LEU A 443 -19.92 3.63 -9.43
C LEU A 443 -20.16 3.00 -8.05
N TYR A 444 -20.15 3.79 -6.98
CA TYR A 444 -20.47 3.29 -5.66
C TYR A 444 -21.87 2.67 -5.60
N VAL A 445 -22.86 3.36 -6.14
CA VAL A 445 -24.24 2.88 -6.19
C VAL A 445 -24.36 1.65 -7.09
N LEU A 446 -23.73 1.68 -8.28
CA LEU A 446 -23.73 0.55 -9.21
C LEU A 446 -23.16 -0.72 -8.57
N ASN A 447 -22.01 -0.61 -7.91
CA ASN A 447 -21.33 -1.75 -7.25
C ASN A 447 -22.17 -2.33 -6.11
N ASN A 448 -22.84 -1.49 -5.31
CA ASN A 448 -23.68 -1.94 -4.21
C ASN A 448 -25.02 -2.53 -4.68
N THR A 449 -25.55 -2.06 -5.81
CA THR A 449 -26.81 -2.56 -6.37
C THR A 449 -26.63 -3.88 -7.11
N CYS A 450 -25.54 -4.03 -7.86
CA CYS A 450 -25.29 -5.21 -8.69
C CYS A 450 -24.47 -6.28 -7.97
N GLY A 451 -23.62 -5.91 -6.98
CA GLY A 451 -22.77 -6.83 -6.23
C GLY A 451 -23.49 -7.77 -5.25
N THR A 452 -24.75 -7.50 -4.91
CA THR A 452 -25.56 -8.32 -3.98
C THR A 452 -26.41 -9.41 -4.64
N GLY A 453 -26.20 -9.71 -5.92
CA GLY A 453 -27.00 -10.74 -6.63
C GLY A 453 -28.48 -10.39 -6.80
N MET A 454 -28.85 -9.13 -6.63
CA MET A 454 -30.24 -8.65 -6.69
C MET A 454 -30.69 -8.19 -8.09
N VAL A 455 -30.00 -8.54 -9.14
CA VAL A 455 -30.51 -8.35 -10.50
C VAL A 455 -31.64 -9.37 -10.70
N GLY A 456 -32.82 -9.09 -10.15
CA GLY A 456 -34.01 -9.89 -10.45
C GLY A 456 -35.08 -10.05 -9.39
N ARG A 457 -34.88 -9.65 -8.11
CA ARG A 457 -35.94 -9.98 -7.10
C ARG A 457 -36.47 -8.85 -6.21
N ASN A 458 -35.87 -7.68 -6.09
CA ASN A 458 -36.33 -6.69 -5.09
C ASN A 458 -36.52 -5.24 -5.57
N MET A 459 -36.51 -4.95 -6.87
CA MET A 459 -36.81 -3.59 -7.33
C MET A 459 -38.29 -3.19 -7.24
N TYR A 460 -39.19 -4.13 -6.98
CA TYR A 460 -40.64 -3.88 -6.86
C TYR A 460 -41.20 -3.99 -5.43
N ALA A 461 -40.38 -4.26 -4.41
CA ALA A 461 -40.84 -4.59 -3.06
C ALA A 461 -40.90 -3.42 -2.06
N LYS A 462 -40.57 -2.18 -2.45
CA LYS A 462 -40.77 -0.96 -1.62
C LYS A 462 -41.91 -0.07 -2.09
N LYS A 463 -42.99 -0.67 -2.56
CA LYS A 463 -44.30 0.00 -2.67
C LYS A 463 -45.32 -0.86 -1.93
N ARG A 464 -45.37 -0.72 -0.61
CA ARG A 464 -46.59 -0.86 0.20
C ARG A 464 -46.43 -0.10 1.49
#